data_7506fc0ea885540499028bd50e2a931b
#
_entry.id   7506fc0ea885540499028bd50e2a931b
#
_cell.length_a   1.000
_cell.length_b   1.000
_cell.length_c   1.000
_cell.angle_alpha   90.00
_cell.angle_beta   90.00
_cell.angle_gamma   90.00
#
_symmetry.space_group_name_H-M   'P 1'
#
loop_
_entity.id
_entity.type
_entity.pdbx_description
1 polymer ?
#
loop_
_entity_poly.entity_id
_entity_poly.type
_entity_poly.pdbx_seq_one_letter_code
_entity_poly.pdbx_strand_id
1 'polypeptide(L)'
;GGQDSTLTGKLAQLAVNELKEEGRNCKFIAVKLPYGVQQDAHEVEDALEFINPDTTYTVNIKPAVDQSVQSLSEAGIKLTDFQKGNEKARERMKVQFSIASNTQGIVLGTDHSAENITGFYTKYGDGAADIAPIFGLNKRQGKQLLAYLGAPKHLYEKVPTADLEDDKP
;
A
#
# COMPACT_ATOMS: atom_id res chain seq x y z
N GLY A 1 -4.18 -4.23 -0.97
CA GLY A 1 -5.21 -3.93 -1.83
C GLY A 1 -6.55 -3.48 -1.28
N GLY A 2 -6.61 -2.36 -0.57
CA GLY A 2 -7.87 -1.74 -0.18
C GLY A 2 -8.32 -0.65 -1.14
N GLN A 3 -9.41 0.04 -0.77
CA GLN A 3 -9.97 1.15 -1.54
C GLN A 3 -8.96 2.24 -1.84
N ASP A 4 -8.20 2.65 -0.83
CA ASP A 4 -7.30 3.81 -0.93
C ASP A 4 -6.10 3.52 -1.85
N SER A 5 -5.49 2.35 -1.73
CA SER A 5 -4.38 1.95 -2.59
C SER A 5 -4.83 1.75 -4.04
N THR A 6 -6.02 1.19 -4.25
CA THR A 6 -6.60 1.03 -5.59
C THR A 6 -6.85 2.37 -6.26
N LEU A 7 -7.45 3.32 -5.54
CA LEU A 7 -7.70 4.67 -6.04
C LEU A 7 -6.39 5.41 -6.34
N THR A 8 -5.46 5.41 -5.40
CA THR A 8 -4.16 6.08 -5.59
C THR A 8 -3.41 5.50 -6.78
N GLY A 9 -3.38 4.18 -6.91
CA GLY A 9 -2.74 3.50 -8.04
C GLY A 9 -3.37 3.84 -9.38
N LYS A 10 -4.69 3.87 -9.44
CA LYS A 10 -5.41 4.24 -10.68
C LYS A 10 -5.15 5.68 -11.09
N LEU A 11 -5.23 6.62 -10.14
CA LEU A 11 -4.96 8.02 -10.41
C LEU A 11 -3.50 8.23 -10.86
N ALA A 12 -2.55 7.55 -10.22
CA ALA A 12 -1.14 7.62 -10.59
C ALA A 12 -0.90 7.10 -12.01
N GLN A 13 -1.49 5.96 -12.38
CA GLN A 13 -1.34 5.42 -13.72
C GLN A 13 -1.97 6.34 -14.79
N LEU A 14 -3.12 6.92 -14.51
CA LEU A 14 -3.75 7.89 -15.42
C LEU A 14 -2.87 9.14 -15.60
N ALA A 15 -2.30 9.67 -14.52
CA ALA A 15 -1.39 10.80 -14.59
C ALA A 15 -0.12 10.49 -15.39
N VAL A 16 0.46 9.31 -15.18
CA VAL A 16 1.64 8.86 -15.93
C VAL A 16 1.30 8.69 -17.42
N ASN A 17 0.13 8.16 -17.76
CA ASN A 17 -0.31 8.03 -19.16
C ASN A 17 -0.40 9.40 -19.84
N GLU A 18 -0.95 10.42 -19.17
CA GLU A 18 -0.99 11.79 -19.71
C GLU A 18 0.41 12.36 -19.91
N LEU A 19 1.31 12.16 -18.96
CA LEU A 19 2.70 12.62 -19.06
C LEU A 19 3.43 11.95 -20.23
N LYS A 20 3.21 10.66 -20.46
CA LYS A 20 3.78 9.94 -21.60
C LYS A 20 3.27 10.49 -22.94
N GLU A 21 2.00 10.84 -23.04
CA GLU A 21 1.42 11.49 -24.23
C GLU A 21 2.08 12.84 -24.51
N GLU A 22 2.54 13.56 -23.48
CA GLU A 22 3.32 14.78 -23.57
C GLU A 22 4.80 14.54 -23.92
N GLY A 23 5.22 13.29 -24.13
CA GLY A 23 6.59 12.90 -24.44
C GLY A 23 7.52 12.75 -23.25
N ARG A 24 7.00 12.71 -22.02
CA ARG A 24 7.81 12.53 -20.81
C ARG A 24 8.15 11.05 -20.60
N ASN A 25 9.37 10.80 -20.13
CA ASN A 25 9.84 9.46 -19.77
C ASN A 25 9.56 9.18 -18.29
N CYS A 26 8.42 8.58 -18.02
CA CYS A 26 8.02 8.19 -16.67
C CYS A 26 7.21 6.88 -16.71
N LYS A 27 7.09 6.24 -15.56
CA LYS A 27 6.24 5.06 -15.42
C LYS A 27 5.67 4.96 -14.01
N PHE A 28 4.54 4.27 -13.88
CA PHE A 28 3.98 3.90 -12.60
C PHE A 28 4.39 2.46 -12.23
N ILE A 29 4.89 2.30 -11.01
CA ILE A 29 5.28 1.00 -10.45
C ILE A 29 4.33 0.66 -9.31
N ALA A 30 3.62 -0.45 -9.45
CA ALA A 30 2.84 -1.03 -8.36
C ALA A 30 3.70 -2.05 -7.61
N VAL A 31 3.57 -2.09 -6.29
CA VAL A 31 4.33 -3.00 -5.45
C VAL A 31 3.38 -3.83 -4.60
N LYS A 32 3.48 -5.15 -4.71
CA LYS A 32 2.81 -6.11 -3.82
C LYS A 32 3.78 -6.50 -2.71
N LEU A 33 3.31 -6.41 -1.47
CA LEU A 33 4.14 -6.65 -0.28
C LEU A 33 3.48 -7.68 0.65
N PRO A 34 3.32 -8.95 0.18
CA PRO A 34 2.70 -9.97 0.99
C PRO A 34 3.59 -10.35 2.18
N TYR A 35 2.95 -10.64 3.31
CA TYR A 35 3.59 -11.34 4.41
C TYR A 35 3.29 -12.84 4.27
N GLY A 36 4.16 -13.55 3.55
CA GLY A 36 3.92 -14.94 3.21
C GLY A 36 2.78 -15.11 2.20
N VAL A 37 1.90 -16.06 2.46
CA VAL A 37 0.70 -16.31 1.62
C VAL A 37 -0.43 -15.37 2.06
N GLN A 38 -0.96 -14.59 1.12
CA GLN A 38 -2.10 -13.69 1.38
C GLN A 38 -3.43 -14.40 1.12
N GLN A 39 -4.38 -14.23 2.04
CA GLN A 39 -5.74 -14.75 1.89
C GLN A 39 -6.56 -13.94 0.86
N ASP A 40 -6.22 -12.67 0.65
CA ASP A 40 -6.89 -11.76 -0.27
C ASP A 40 -6.14 -11.57 -1.61
N ALA A 41 -5.29 -12.52 -1.99
CA ALA A 41 -4.49 -12.45 -3.21
C ALA A 41 -5.34 -12.21 -4.47
N HIS A 42 -6.55 -12.77 -4.52
CA HIS A 42 -7.48 -12.59 -5.65
C HIS A 42 -7.93 -11.13 -5.79
N GLU A 43 -8.24 -10.46 -4.70
CA GLU A 43 -8.63 -9.05 -4.70
C GLU A 43 -7.47 -8.13 -5.13
N VAL A 44 -6.26 -8.48 -4.74
CA VAL A 44 -5.06 -7.75 -5.16
C VAL A 44 -4.88 -7.85 -6.68
N GLU A 45 -5.07 -9.03 -7.26
CA GLU A 45 -5.00 -9.22 -8.71
C GLU A 45 -6.10 -8.44 -9.44
N ASP A 46 -7.33 -8.42 -8.93
CA ASP A 46 -8.43 -7.63 -9.50
C ASP A 46 -8.13 -6.13 -9.46
N ALA A 47 -7.56 -5.63 -8.37
CA ALA A 47 -7.14 -4.24 -8.26
C ALA A 47 -6.03 -3.90 -9.27
N LEU A 48 -5.04 -4.77 -9.44
CA LEU A 48 -3.97 -4.58 -10.41
C LEU A 48 -4.48 -4.62 -11.85
N GLU A 49 -5.42 -5.49 -12.16
CA GLU A 49 -6.06 -5.53 -13.47
C GLU A 49 -6.77 -4.20 -13.78
N PHE A 50 -7.50 -3.66 -12.81
CA PHE A 50 -8.15 -2.35 -12.93
C PHE A 50 -7.16 -1.19 -13.09
N ILE A 51 -6.10 -1.15 -12.28
CA ILE A 51 -5.06 -0.12 -12.34
C ILE A 51 -4.26 -0.21 -13.62
N ASN A 52 -3.93 -1.42 -14.07
CA ASN A 52 -3.07 -1.73 -15.20
C ASN A 52 -1.73 -0.98 -15.14
N PRO A 53 -0.91 -1.24 -14.11
CA PRO A 53 0.35 -0.52 -13.91
C PRO A 53 1.38 -0.86 -15.00
N ASP A 54 2.31 0.07 -15.25
CA ASP A 54 3.42 -0.17 -16.19
C ASP A 54 4.33 -1.30 -15.74
N THR A 55 4.59 -1.37 -14.43
CA THR A 55 5.46 -2.39 -13.84
C THR A 55 4.87 -2.82 -12.49
N THR A 56 4.97 -4.10 -12.18
CA THR A 56 4.58 -4.65 -10.87
C THR A 56 5.74 -5.44 -10.28
N TYR A 57 6.09 -5.12 -9.03
CA TYR A 57 7.01 -5.92 -8.23
C TYR A 57 6.26 -6.64 -7.12
N THR A 58 6.70 -7.84 -6.79
CA THR A 58 6.23 -8.58 -5.63
C THR A 58 7.41 -8.85 -4.70
N VAL A 59 7.34 -8.35 -3.47
CA VAL A 59 8.36 -8.58 -2.45
C VAL A 59 7.70 -9.20 -1.23
N ASN A 60 8.02 -10.47 -0.95
CA ASN A 60 7.57 -11.13 0.27
C ASN A 60 8.32 -10.57 1.47
N ILE A 61 7.63 -9.88 2.37
CA ILE A 61 8.25 -9.24 3.54
C ILE A 61 8.43 -10.19 4.72
N LYS A 62 7.87 -11.40 4.65
CA LYS A 62 7.89 -12.34 5.79
C LYS A 62 9.29 -12.68 6.28
N PRO A 63 10.26 -13.06 5.43
CA PRO A 63 11.59 -13.38 5.91
C PRO A 63 12.27 -12.25 6.68
N ALA A 64 12.17 -11.03 6.20
CA ALA A 64 12.78 -9.86 6.84
C ALA A 64 12.10 -9.51 8.17
N VAL A 65 10.77 -9.52 8.21
CA VAL A 65 10.00 -9.26 9.44
C VAL A 65 10.28 -10.33 10.49
N ASP A 66 10.22 -11.60 10.11
CA ASP A 66 10.45 -12.72 11.03
C ASP A 66 11.86 -12.68 11.61
N GLN A 67 12.86 -12.35 10.79
CA GLN A 67 14.23 -12.19 11.25
C GLN A 67 14.39 -11.03 12.23
N SER A 68 13.74 -9.90 11.96
CA SER A 68 13.74 -8.74 12.87
C SER A 68 13.13 -9.11 14.22
N VAL A 69 11.98 -9.78 14.23
CA VAL A 69 11.31 -10.25 15.45
C VAL A 69 12.21 -11.22 16.23
N GLN A 70 12.86 -12.15 15.54
CA GLN A 70 13.77 -13.11 16.15
C GLN A 70 14.99 -12.43 16.78
N SER A 71 15.61 -11.49 16.07
CA SER A 71 16.78 -10.75 16.57
C SER A 71 16.45 -9.94 17.83
N LEU A 72 15.27 -9.33 17.87
CA LEU A 72 14.79 -8.63 19.08
C LEU A 72 14.55 -9.62 20.22
N SER A 73 13.97 -10.79 19.96
CA SER A 73 13.73 -11.83 20.96
C SER A 73 15.05 -12.35 21.55
N GLU A 74 16.07 -12.55 20.74
CA GLU A 74 17.41 -12.95 21.19
C GLU A 74 18.05 -11.90 22.12
N ALA A 75 17.70 -10.63 21.93
CA ALA A 75 18.12 -9.54 22.82
C ALA A 75 17.24 -9.40 24.07
N GLY A 76 16.26 -10.27 24.25
CA GLY A 76 15.34 -10.23 25.40
C GLY A 76 14.10 -9.37 25.18
N ILE A 77 13.87 -8.89 23.95
CA ILE A 77 12.73 -8.04 23.62
C ILE A 77 11.68 -8.86 22.87
N LYS A 78 10.60 -9.22 23.57
CA LYS A 78 9.49 -9.96 22.98
C LYS A 78 8.39 -9.02 22.55
N LEU A 79 8.13 -8.96 21.24
CA LEU A 79 7.07 -8.13 20.68
C LEU A 79 5.70 -8.78 20.88
N THR A 80 4.71 -7.96 21.16
CA THR A 80 3.29 -8.35 21.09
C THR A 80 2.85 -8.52 19.63
N ASP A 81 1.70 -9.15 19.37
CA ASP A 81 1.16 -9.28 18.01
C ASP A 81 0.93 -7.92 17.37
N PHE A 82 0.41 -6.96 18.12
CA PHE A 82 0.25 -5.59 17.66
C PHE A 82 1.60 -4.96 17.23
N GLN A 83 2.65 -5.14 18.02
CA GLN A 83 3.98 -4.63 17.70
C GLN A 83 4.59 -5.34 16.48
N LYS A 84 4.34 -6.63 16.30
CA LYS A 84 4.73 -7.36 15.09
C LYS A 84 4.02 -6.80 13.85
N GLY A 85 2.75 -6.39 13.99
CA GLY A 85 2.03 -5.68 12.93
C GLY A 85 2.71 -4.38 12.53
N ASN A 86 3.23 -3.63 13.51
CA ASN A 86 4.03 -2.43 13.22
C ASN A 86 5.33 -2.75 12.49
N GLU A 87 5.98 -3.88 12.81
CA GLU A 87 7.16 -4.34 12.06
C GLU A 87 6.82 -4.63 10.59
N LYS A 88 5.68 -5.27 10.32
CA LYS A 88 5.19 -5.50 8.96
C LYS A 88 5.00 -4.18 8.20
N ALA A 89 4.34 -3.20 8.81
CA ALA A 89 4.10 -1.89 8.21
C ALA A 89 5.40 -1.14 7.91
N ARG A 90 6.37 -1.18 8.82
CA ARG A 90 7.69 -0.56 8.64
C ARG A 90 8.52 -1.25 7.56
N GLU A 91 8.46 -2.57 7.46
CA GLU A 91 9.14 -3.30 6.38
C GLU A 91 8.54 -2.94 5.02
N ARG A 92 7.23 -2.82 4.91
CA ARG A 92 6.57 -2.35 3.70
C ARG A 92 7.04 -0.95 3.30
N MET A 93 7.10 -0.03 4.24
CA MET A 93 7.66 1.31 4.02
C MET A 93 9.09 1.23 3.49
N LYS A 94 9.94 0.48 4.16
CA LYS A 94 11.36 0.32 3.79
C LYS A 94 11.52 -0.19 2.35
N VAL A 95 10.77 -1.22 1.98
CA VAL A 95 10.83 -1.79 0.63
C VAL A 95 10.40 -0.78 -0.43
N GLN A 96 9.33 -0.03 -0.19
CA GLN A 96 8.86 1.00 -1.13
C GLN A 96 9.93 2.06 -1.37
N PHE A 97 10.56 2.58 -0.33
CA PHE A 97 11.64 3.56 -0.47
C PHE A 97 12.90 2.98 -1.12
N SER A 98 13.21 1.73 -0.88
CA SER A 98 14.32 1.04 -1.55
C SER A 98 14.08 0.91 -3.06
N ILE A 99 12.88 0.55 -3.47
CA ILE A 99 12.51 0.48 -4.88
C ILE A 99 12.54 1.87 -5.52
N ALA A 100 11.98 2.89 -4.84
CA ALA A 100 11.99 4.26 -5.32
C ALA A 100 13.43 4.76 -5.53
N SER A 101 14.30 4.55 -4.56
CA SER A 101 15.72 4.92 -4.67
C SER A 101 16.41 4.22 -5.85
N ASN A 102 16.17 2.92 -6.03
CA ASN A 102 16.78 2.14 -7.10
C ASN A 102 16.29 2.57 -8.50
N THR A 103 15.06 3.02 -8.61
CA THR A 103 14.43 3.40 -9.88
C THR A 103 14.39 4.91 -10.12
N GLN A 104 15.01 5.71 -9.27
CA GLN A 104 14.98 7.18 -9.31
C GLN A 104 13.56 7.74 -9.27
N GLY A 105 12.73 7.11 -8.45
CA GLY A 105 11.33 7.45 -8.29
C GLY A 105 10.99 8.08 -6.95
N ILE A 106 9.71 8.30 -6.74
CA ILE A 106 9.13 8.76 -5.47
C ILE A 106 8.07 7.77 -5.00
N VAL A 107 7.80 7.77 -3.70
CA VAL A 107 6.76 6.94 -3.09
C VAL A 107 5.46 7.74 -3.00
N LEU A 108 4.38 7.16 -3.55
CA LEU A 108 3.02 7.67 -3.39
C LEU A 108 2.35 7.03 -2.18
N GLY A 109 1.88 7.85 -1.26
CA GLY A 109 1.12 7.40 -0.11
C GLY A 109 -0.36 7.25 -0.42
N THR A 110 -1.01 6.39 0.36
CA THR A 110 -2.44 6.10 0.22
C THR A 110 -3.28 6.68 1.35
N ASP A 111 -2.67 7.45 2.26
CA ASP A 111 -3.33 8.05 3.41
C ASP A 111 -4.31 9.15 3.01
N HIS A 112 -5.37 9.26 3.80
CA HIS A 112 -6.31 10.37 3.74
C HIS A 112 -6.52 11.00 5.13
N SER A 113 -7.12 12.19 5.17
CA SER A 113 -7.24 12.97 6.41
C SER A 113 -8.01 12.28 7.54
N ALA A 114 -8.97 11.43 7.21
CA ALA A 114 -9.75 10.72 8.23
C ALA A 114 -8.89 9.74 9.05
N GLU A 115 -7.94 9.03 8.43
CA GLU A 115 -7.01 8.14 9.13
C GLU A 115 -6.08 8.92 10.07
N ASN A 116 -5.59 10.07 9.63
CA ASN A 116 -4.72 10.93 10.43
C ASN A 116 -5.43 11.48 11.67
N ILE A 117 -6.70 11.90 11.54
CA ILE A 117 -7.51 12.43 12.63
C ILE A 117 -7.79 11.36 13.69
N THR A 118 -8.02 10.11 13.27
CA THR A 118 -8.28 8.99 14.18
C THR A 118 -7.02 8.42 14.83
N GLY A 119 -5.83 8.79 14.38
CA GLY A 119 -4.56 8.25 14.87
C GLY A 119 -4.32 6.79 14.52
N PHE A 120 -5.08 6.25 13.58
CA PHE A 120 -4.97 4.86 13.14
C PHE A 120 -3.86 4.70 12.10
N TYR A 121 -2.62 4.68 12.59
CA TYR A 121 -1.43 4.49 11.74
C TYR A 121 -0.25 3.94 12.55
N THR A 122 0.66 3.28 11.88
CA THR A 122 1.95 2.88 12.43
C THR A 122 2.96 4.00 12.26
N LYS A 123 3.58 4.43 13.36
CA LYS A 123 4.62 5.47 13.31
C LYS A 123 5.79 5.02 12.42
N TYR A 124 6.10 5.83 11.39
CA TYR A 124 7.10 5.52 10.36
C TYR A 124 6.83 4.20 9.61
N GLY A 125 5.57 3.84 9.45
CA GLY A 125 5.13 2.67 8.71
C GLY A 125 4.78 2.98 7.26
N ASP A 126 3.86 2.20 6.72
CA ASP A 126 3.42 2.28 5.32
C ASP A 126 2.69 3.56 4.94
N GLY A 127 2.32 4.40 5.92
CA GLY A 127 1.85 5.77 5.68
C GLY A 127 2.95 6.76 5.30
N ALA A 128 4.22 6.42 5.49
CA ALA A 128 5.33 7.28 5.07
C ALA A 128 5.42 7.33 3.53
N ALA A 129 5.47 8.53 2.98
CA ALA A 129 5.46 8.75 1.54
C ALA A 129 6.07 10.12 1.19
N ASP A 130 6.46 10.27 -0.08
CA ASP A 130 6.90 11.57 -0.59
C ASP A 130 5.71 12.49 -0.88
N ILE A 131 4.63 11.95 -1.42
CA ILE A 131 3.37 12.66 -1.64
C ILE A 131 2.17 11.76 -1.31
N ALA A 132 1.06 12.37 -0.93
CA ALA A 132 -0.21 11.70 -0.60
C ALA A 132 -1.35 12.28 -1.46
N PRO A 133 -1.58 11.74 -2.67
CA PRO A 133 -2.49 12.34 -3.64
C PRO A 133 -3.96 12.43 -3.21
N ILE A 134 -4.41 11.50 -2.35
CA ILE A 134 -5.81 11.45 -1.90
C ILE A 134 -6.02 11.99 -0.48
N PHE A 135 -5.02 12.65 0.10
CA PHE A 135 -5.07 13.11 1.49
C PHE A 135 -6.29 13.97 1.81
N GLY A 136 -6.72 14.82 0.87
CA GLY A 136 -7.87 15.70 1.04
C GLY A 136 -9.25 15.04 0.83
N LEU A 137 -9.30 13.74 0.54
CA LEU A 137 -10.55 13.03 0.30
C LEU A 137 -11.02 12.29 1.54
N ASN A 138 -12.35 12.14 1.69
CA ASN A 138 -12.93 11.20 2.64
C ASN A 138 -13.28 9.85 1.95
N LYS A 139 -13.66 8.85 2.75
CA LYS A 139 -13.99 7.50 2.23
C LYS A 139 -15.11 7.53 1.19
N ARG A 140 -16.14 8.34 1.40
CA ARG A 140 -17.27 8.46 0.46
C ARG A 140 -16.80 9.03 -0.87
N GLN A 141 -15.99 10.08 -0.86
CA GLN A 141 -15.44 10.68 -2.07
C GLN A 141 -14.54 9.69 -2.83
N GLY A 142 -13.72 8.91 -2.12
CA GLY A 142 -12.92 7.85 -2.71
C GLY A 142 -13.76 6.78 -3.40
N LYS A 143 -14.86 6.34 -2.78
CA LYS A 143 -15.81 5.39 -3.38
C LYS A 143 -16.46 5.97 -4.65
N GLN A 144 -16.89 7.22 -4.60
CA GLN A 144 -17.48 7.90 -5.76
C GLN A 144 -16.51 7.98 -6.94
N LEU A 145 -15.25 8.30 -6.68
CA LEU A 145 -14.21 8.34 -7.71
C LEU A 145 -13.96 6.97 -8.31
N LEU A 146 -13.83 5.92 -7.50
CA LEU A 146 -13.65 4.56 -8.01
C LEU A 146 -14.82 4.12 -8.88
N ALA A 147 -16.05 4.39 -8.47
CA ALA A 147 -17.23 4.11 -9.26
C ALA A 147 -17.21 4.87 -10.59
N TYR A 148 -16.87 6.16 -10.58
CA TYR A 148 -16.76 6.98 -11.77
C TYR A 148 -15.68 6.46 -12.73
N LEU A 149 -14.55 5.98 -12.21
CA LEU A 149 -13.45 5.43 -13.01
C LEU A 149 -13.72 4.01 -13.52
N GLY A 150 -14.86 3.42 -13.17
CA GLY A 150 -15.27 2.10 -13.66
C GLY A 150 -14.70 0.92 -12.87
N ALA A 151 -14.27 1.14 -11.63
CA ALA A 151 -13.78 0.05 -10.77
C ALA A 151 -14.87 -1.00 -10.51
N PRO A 152 -14.53 -2.31 -10.44
CA PRO A 152 -15.45 -3.32 -9.96
C PRO A 152 -15.95 -3.00 -8.55
N LYS A 153 -17.25 -3.17 -8.30
CA LYS A 153 -17.90 -2.78 -7.03
C LYS A 153 -17.24 -3.40 -5.80
N HIS A 154 -16.83 -4.65 -5.87
CA HIS A 154 -16.21 -5.34 -4.74
C HIS A 154 -14.90 -4.68 -4.26
N LEU A 155 -14.23 -3.88 -5.08
CA LEU A 155 -13.01 -3.16 -4.71
C LEU A 155 -13.27 -1.95 -3.80
N TYR A 156 -14.49 -1.40 -3.78
CA TYR A 156 -14.82 -0.23 -2.95
C TYR A 156 -16.01 -0.44 -2.01
N GLU A 157 -16.69 -1.57 -2.07
CA GLU A 157 -17.77 -1.93 -1.14
C GLU A 157 -17.29 -2.76 0.05
N LYS A 158 -16.04 -3.24 0.02
CA LYS A 158 -15.46 -4.04 1.10
C LYS A 158 -15.27 -3.21 2.38
N VAL A 159 -15.55 -3.85 3.52
CA VAL A 159 -15.22 -3.27 4.82
C VAL A 159 -13.69 -3.15 4.94
N PRO A 160 -13.16 -1.98 5.35
CA PRO A 160 -11.73 -1.80 5.53
C PRO A 160 -11.15 -2.81 6.53
N THR A 161 -10.05 -3.45 6.16
CA THR A 161 -9.30 -4.36 7.02
C THR A 161 -7.86 -3.88 7.14
N ALA A 162 -7.27 -4.06 8.33
CA ALA A 162 -5.87 -3.82 8.56
C ALA A 162 -5.21 -5.17 8.89
N ASP A 163 -4.34 -5.65 7.99
CA ASP A 163 -3.58 -6.89 8.16
C ASP A 163 -2.39 -6.65 9.10
N LEU A 164 -2.66 -6.40 10.38
CA LEU A 164 -1.65 -6.12 11.40
C LEU A 164 -1.39 -7.31 12.33
N GLU A 165 -2.38 -8.17 12.55
CA GLU A 165 -2.28 -9.32 13.43
C GLU A 165 -2.42 -10.62 12.63
N ASP A 166 -1.71 -11.67 13.06
CA ASP A 166 -1.87 -13.00 12.49
C ASP A 166 -3.29 -13.52 12.78
N ASP A 167 -3.91 -14.13 11.77
CA ASP A 167 -5.27 -14.70 11.82
C ASP A 167 -6.42 -13.71 12.13
N LYS A 168 -6.17 -12.40 12.09
CA LYS A 168 -7.20 -11.37 12.20
C LYS A 168 -7.13 -10.40 11.02
N PRO A 169 -8.13 -10.39 10.17
CA PRO A 169 -8.20 -9.46 9.03
C PRO A 169 -8.44 -8.01 9.43
#